data_cfbf018bbdcb3ac8be218147dd5fcb05
#
_entry.id   cfbf018bbdcb3ac8be218147dd5fcb05
#
_cell.length_a   1.000
_cell.length_b   1.000
_cell.length_c   1.000
_cell.angle_alpha   90.00
_cell.angle_beta   90.00
_cell.angle_gamma   90.00
#
_symmetry.space_group_name_H-M   'P 1'
#
loop_
_entity.id
_entity.type
_entity.pdbx_description
1 polymer ?
#
loop_
_entity_poly.entity_id
_entity_poly.type
_entity_poly.pdbx_seq_one_letter_code
_entity_poly.pdbx_strand_id
1 'polypeptide(L)'
;MKTADTFQQHGLDGSALAGEVVIDAHMHIGRFHNFYVPRPELAQMVESARRIGIQKMYGSSLLAIRGDAEAGNKAALDAVSSYPGVFYPYLVAKPNYPEEIRAIVELAESTKQRRFKIHDDGNDFPYDHRNYEPLYEYADSVEAPLLIHTYGRKHVRPMMKVAERFPRIRILLGHAGIIDEDVYGEAARKHLNIYLETCCSLAWYGLIERLVRMAGADRVLFGTDMPFMSPDQQIGRVLFARLSDEEKRKILGLNAARVLG
;
A
#
# COMPACT_ATOMS: atom_id res chain seq x y z
N MET A 1 -1.31 34.40 17.78
CA MET A 1 -2.01 33.13 17.59
C MET A 1 -1.41 32.51 16.31
N LYS A 2 -0.81 31.31 16.37
CA LYS A 2 -0.47 30.58 15.13
C LYS A 2 -1.80 30.27 14.46
N THR A 3 -1.97 30.64 13.19
CA THR A 3 -3.07 30.15 12.35
C THR A 3 -3.07 28.64 12.45
N ALA A 4 -4.23 28.04 12.77
CA ALA A 4 -4.36 26.59 12.82
C ALA A 4 -3.91 26.04 11.45
N ASP A 5 -3.07 25.00 11.48
CA ASP A 5 -2.71 24.23 10.30
C ASP A 5 -4.02 23.74 9.64
N THR A 6 -4.22 24.06 8.38
CA THR A 6 -5.47 23.76 7.65
C THR A 6 -5.79 22.27 7.70
N PHE A 7 -4.78 21.40 7.59
CA PHE A 7 -4.95 19.95 7.69
C PHE A 7 -5.39 19.50 9.09
N GLN A 8 -4.81 20.09 10.15
CA GLN A 8 -5.24 19.80 11.52
C GLN A 8 -6.69 20.23 11.75
N GLN A 9 -7.11 21.37 11.18
CA GLN A 9 -8.51 21.82 11.32
C GLN A 9 -9.48 20.83 10.68
N HIS A 10 -9.19 20.32 9.48
CA HIS A 10 -9.99 19.25 8.87
C HIS A 10 -10.10 18.01 9.77
N GLY A 11 -8.99 17.62 10.41
CA GLY A 11 -8.97 16.50 11.35
C GLY A 11 -9.82 16.76 12.62
N LEU A 12 -9.82 17.98 13.12
CA LEU A 12 -10.62 18.37 14.31
C LEU A 12 -12.12 18.45 13.98
N ASP A 13 -12.46 18.97 12.83
CA ASP A 13 -13.86 19.15 12.39
C ASP A 13 -14.48 17.88 11.80
N GLY A 14 -13.66 16.85 11.52
CA GLY A 14 -14.09 15.65 10.80
C GLY A 14 -14.56 15.94 9.36
N SER A 15 -14.11 17.03 8.77
CA SER A 15 -14.49 17.45 7.43
C SER A 15 -13.61 16.78 6.37
N ALA A 16 -14.20 16.52 5.19
CA ALA A 16 -13.46 15.98 4.05
C ALA A 16 -12.35 16.95 3.60
N LEU A 17 -11.23 16.40 3.12
CA LEU A 17 -10.15 17.18 2.52
C LEU A 17 -10.53 17.65 1.10
N ALA A 18 -11.49 18.56 1.02
CA ALA A 18 -11.97 19.09 -0.24
C ALA A 18 -10.87 19.88 -0.95
N GLY A 19 -10.63 19.58 -2.23
CA GLY A 19 -9.60 20.23 -3.05
C GLY A 19 -8.19 19.66 -2.94
N GLU A 20 -7.96 18.73 -2.01
CA GLU A 20 -6.70 18.00 -1.90
C GLU A 20 -6.76 16.65 -2.65
N VAL A 21 -5.61 16.18 -3.12
CA VAL A 21 -5.49 14.85 -3.72
C VAL A 21 -5.23 13.84 -2.60
N VAL A 22 -6.21 12.96 -2.35
CA VAL A 22 -6.08 11.91 -1.32
C VAL A 22 -6.24 10.53 -1.97
N ILE A 23 -5.20 9.71 -1.89
CA ILE A 23 -5.12 8.39 -2.51
C ILE A 23 -4.68 7.37 -1.47
N ASP A 24 -5.52 6.37 -1.26
CA ASP A 24 -5.19 5.22 -0.42
C ASP A 24 -4.36 4.21 -1.21
N ALA A 25 -3.10 4.07 -0.86
CA ALA A 25 -2.17 3.17 -1.54
C ALA A 25 -2.24 1.71 -1.02
N HIS A 26 -2.99 1.44 0.05
CA HIS A 26 -3.03 0.12 0.67
C HIS A 26 -4.36 -0.15 1.37
N MET A 27 -5.21 -0.94 0.73
CA MET A 27 -6.42 -1.48 1.34
C MET A 27 -6.70 -2.90 0.83
N HIS A 28 -7.75 -3.52 1.35
CA HIS A 28 -8.15 -4.88 1.00
C HIS A 28 -9.65 -4.97 0.73
N ILE A 29 -10.05 -5.96 -0.07
CA ILE A 29 -11.47 -6.31 -0.27
C ILE A 29 -11.76 -7.73 0.19
N GLY A 30 -12.99 -7.95 0.65
CA GLY A 30 -13.48 -9.26 1.08
C GLY A 30 -13.32 -9.51 2.58
N ARG A 31 -13.60 -10.76 2.98
CA ARG A 31 -13.56 -11.22 4.37
C ARG A 31 -12.20 -11.85 4.67
N PHE A 32 -11.79 -11.73 5.92
CA PHE A 32 -10.59 -12.39 6.42
C PHE A 32 -10.96 -13.44 7.47
N HIS A 33 -10.29 -14.59 7.47
CA HIS A 33 -10.66 -15.71 8.32
C HIS A 33 -10.20 -15.55 9.78
N ASN A 34 -9.17 -14.73 10.04
CA ASN A 34 -8.56 -14.61 11.37
C ASN A 34 -9.35 -13.69 12.31
N PHE A 35 -10.16 -12.78 11.78
CA PHE A 35 -10.97 -11.88 12.59
C PHE A 35 -12.20 -11.36 11.84
N TYR A 36 -13.19 -10.97 12.65
CA TYR A 36 -14.44 -10.47 12.14
C TYR A 36 -14.28 -9.08 11.50
N VAL A 37 -14.69 -8.98 10.25
CA VAL A 37 -14.82 -7.72 9.52
C VAL A 37 -16.30 -7.43 9.36
N PRO A 38 -16.84 -6.41 10.07
CA PRO A 38 -18.28 -6.19 10.10
C PRO A 38 -18.89 -5.73 8.77
N ARG A 39 -18.11 -5.01 7.95
CA ARG A 39 -18.55 -4.45 6.66
C ARG A 39 -17.47 -4.66 5.60
N PRO A 40 -17.32 -5.88 5.07
CA PRO A 40 -16.26 -6.23 4.12
C PRO A 40 -16.58 -5.83 2.66
N GLU A 41 -17.77 -5.30 2.41
CA GLU A 41 -18.23 -4.94 1.08
C GLU A 41 -17.51 -3.66 0.60
N LEU A 42 -16.99 -3.68 -0.63
CA LEU A 42 -16.28 -2.53 -1.22
C LEU A 42 -17.15 -1.26 -1.21
N ALA A 43 -18.47 -1.38 -1.37
CA ALA A 43 -19.41 -0.26 -1.29
C ALA A 43 -19.29 0.53 0.01
N GLN A 44 -19.19 -0.16 1.15
CA GLN A 44 -19.07 0.45 2.48
C GLN A 44 -17.71 1.13 2.66
N MET A 45 -16.66 0.53 2.11
CA MET A 45 -15.31 1.11 2.13
C MET A 45 -15.23 2.37 1.27
N VAL A 46 -15.84 2.34 0.08
CA VAL A 46 -15.94 3.53 -0.81
C VAL A 46 -16.70 4.67 -0.12
N GLU A 47 -17.80 4.35 0.56
CA GLU A 47 -18.57 5.36 1.31
C GLU A 47 -17.73 5.97 2.44
N SER A 48 -17.06 5.14 3.25
CA SER A 48 -16.18 5.59 4.33
C SER A 48 -15.01 6.43 3.82
N ALA A 49 -14.39 6.01 2.72
CA ALA A 49 -13.29 6.72 2.08
C ALA A 49 -13.71 8.10 1.56
N ARG A 50 -14.84 8.17 0.88
CA ARG A 50 -15.38 9.45 0.33
C ARG A 50 -15.70 10.46 1.43
N ARG A 51 -16.20 10.00 2.57
CA ARG A 51 -16.54 10.87 3.70
C ARG A 51 -15.35 11.69 4.19
N ILE A 52 -14.13 11.18 4.08
CA ILE A 52 -12.89 11.84 4.50
C ILE A 52 -12.06 12.40 3.34
N GLY A 53 -12.57 12.29 2.11
CA GLY A 53 -11.94 12.88 0.93
C GLY A 53 -11.04 11.95 0.12
N ILE A 54 -10.96 10.64 0.42
CA ILE A 54 -10.22 9.67 -0.40
C ILE A 54 -10.93 9.48 -1.73
N GLN A 55 -10.21 9.72 -2.83
CA GLN A 55 -10.74 9.68 -4.21
C GLN A 55 -10.41 8.38 -4.92
N LYS A 56 -9.23 7.82 -4.65
CA LYS A 56 -8.75 6.57 -5.25
C LYS A 56 -8.24 5.63 -4.19
N MET A 57 -8.48 4.35 -4.39
CA MET A 57 -8.06 3.28 -3.48
C MET A 57 -7.39 2.16 -4.27
N TYR A 58 -6.23 1.76 -3.81
CA TYR A 58 -5.48 0.65 -4.38
C TYR A 58 -5.52 -0.53 -3.42
N GLY A 59 -6.12 -1.65 -3.86
CA GLY A 59 -6.42 -2.75 -2.95
C GLY A 59 -6.21 -4.14 -3.52
N SER A 60 -6.01 -5.10 -2.62
CA SER A 60 -5.87 -6.52 -2.94
C SER A 60 -6.99 -7.35 -2.29
N SER A 61 -7.30 -8.49 -2.90
CA SER A 61 -8.28 -9.42 -2.34
C SER A 61 -7.70 -10.22 -1.17
N LEU A 62 -8.42 -10.24 -0.04
CA LEU A 62 -8.08 -11.07 1.11
C LEU A 62 -8.20 -12.57 0.79
N LEU A 63 -9.13 -12.94 -0.09
CA LEU A 63 -9.23 -14.30 -0.59
C LEU A 63 -7.96 -14.71 -1.36
N ALA A 64 -7.41 -13.80 -2.18
CA ALA A 64 -6.17 -14.07 -2.92
C ALA A 64 -4.96 -14.20 -1.99
N ILE A 65 -4.90 -13.43 -0.90
CA ILE A 65 -3.78 -13.47 0.05
C ILE A 65 -3.73 -14.81 0.78
N ARG A 66 -4.85 -15.27 1.34
CA ARG A 66 -4.86 -16.39 2.28
C ARG A 66 -5.45 -17.69 1.71
N GLY A 67 -6.30 -17.58 0.72
CA GLY A 67 -7.01 -18.71 0.14
C GLY A 67 -6.64 -18.96 -1.32
N ASP A 68 -7.61 -18.78 -2.17
CA ASP A 68 -7.54 -18.99 -3.60
C ASP A 68 -7.07 -17.73 -4.33
N ALA A 69 -5.83 -17.74 -4.82
CA ALA A 69 -5.24 -16.61 -5.50
C ALA A 69 -5.94 -16.28 -6.83
N GLU A 70 -6.37 -17.29 -7.60
CA GLU A 70 -7.06 -17.12 -8.87
C GLU A 70 -8.43 -16.47 -8.66
N ALA A 71 -9.28 -17.08 -7.83
CA ALA A 71 -10.61 -16.58 -7.54
C ALA A 71 -10.57 -15.19 -6.89
N GLY A 72 -9.61 -14.94 -5.97
CA GLY A 72 -9.46 -13.67 -5.32
C GLY A 72 -8.97 -12.56 -6.25
N ASN A 73 -8.02 -12.82 -7.13
CA ASN A 73 -7.58 -11.86 -8.14
C ASN A 73 -8.68 -11.56 -9.15
N LYS A 74 -9.43 -12.57 -9.58
CA LYS A 74 -10.62 -12.37 -10.41
C LYS A 74 -11.64 -11.45 -9.73
N ALA A 75 -11.95 -11.69 -8.46
CA ALA A 75 -12.89 -10.83 -7.71
C ALA A 75 -12.40 -9.37 -7.61
N ALA A 76 -11.09 -9.16 -7.46
CA ALA A 76 -10.52 -7.82 -7.44
C ALA A 76 -10.63 -7.11 -8.82
N LEU A 77 -10.44 -7.85 -9.91
CA LEU A 77 -10.62 -7.32 -11.26
C LEU A 77 -12.09 -6.99 -11.55
N ASP A 78 -13.02 -7.87 -11.18
CA ASP A 78 -14.45 -7.66 -11.36
C ASP A 78 -14.94 -6.42 -10.57
N ALA A 79 -14.36 -6.15 -9.41
CA ALA A 79 -14.69 -5.00 -8.57
C ALA A 79 -14.40 -3.64 -9.25
N VAL A 80 -13.45 -3.59 -10.19
CA VAL A 80 -13.14 -2.36 -10.95
C VAL A 80 -14.36 -1.86 -11.73
N SER A 81 -15.14 -2.78 -12.30
CA SER A 81 -16.32 -2.45 -13.08
C SER A 81 -17.42 -1.74 -12.26
N SER A 82 -17.48 -2.04 -10.95
CA SER A 82 -18.44 -1.41 -10.03
C SER A 82 -17.99 -0.02 -9.56
N TYR A 83 -16.69 0.24 -9.56
CA TYR A 83 -16.10 1.50 -9.08
C TYR A 83 -14.99 2.00 -10.02
N PRO A 84 -15.32 2.31 -11.29
CA PRO A 84 -14.34 2.76 -12.27
C PRO A 84 -13.75 4.11 -11.84
N GLY A 85 -12.43 4.22 -11.90
CA GLY A 85 -11.70 5.43 -11.47
C GLY A 85 -11.58 5.63 -9.97
N VAL A 86 -12.19 4.76 -9.15
CA VAL A 86 -12.12 4.80 -7.68
C VAL A 86 -11.31 3.64 -7.11
N PHE A 87 -11.59 2.42 -7.54
CA PHE A 87 -10.87 1.23 -7.09
C PHE A 87 -9.90 0.72 -8.16
N TYR A 88 -8.68 0.41 -7.74
CA TYR A 88 -7.61 -0.12 -8.56
C TYR A 88 -7.02 -1.37 -7.90
N PRO A 89 -6.99 -2.53 -8.56
CA PRO A 89 -6.51 -3.76 -7.95
C PRO A 89 -5.00 -3.88 -7.94
N TYR A 90 -4.48 -4.52 -6.88
CA TYR A 90 -3.21 -5.23 -6.92
C TYR A 90 -3.49 -6.70 -7.18
N LEU A 91 -2.76 -7.31 -8.11
CA LEU A 91 -2.77 -8.75 -8.30
C LEU A 91 -1.87 -9.40 -7.24
N VAL A 92 -2.45 -10.30 -6.46
CA VAL A 92 -1.72 -11.02 -5.41
C VAL A 92 -0.93 -12.15 -6.03
N ALA A 93 0.37 -12.21 -5.77
CA ALA A 93 1.27 -13.26 -6.21
C ALA A 93 1.74 -14.09 -5.01
N LYS A 94 1.66 -15.42 -5.14
CA LYS A 94 2.07 -16.39 -4.11
C LYS A 94 3.17 -17.30 -4.67
N PRO A 95 4.27 -17.51 -3.93
CA PRO A 95 5.42 -18.26 -4.43
C PRO A 95 5.34 -19.76 -4.19
N ASN A 96 4.23 -20.28 -3.64
CA ASN A 96 4.13 -21.68 -3.22
C ASN A 96 4.42 -22.63 -4.37
N TYR A 97 3.93 -22.29 -5.56
CA TYR A 97 4.20 -23.03 -6.78
C TYR A 97 4.66 -22.09 -7.89
N PRO A 98 5.76 -22.41 -8.63
CA PRO A 98 6.27 -21.55 -9.70
C PRO A 98 5.25 -21.25 -10.81
N GLU A 99 4.33 -22.16 -11.07
CA GLU A 99 3.25 -22.00 -12.05
C GLU A 99 2.25 -20.93 -11.64
N GLU A 100 1.97 -20.73 -10.34
CA GLU A 100 1.09 -19.66 -9.86
C GLU A 100 1.68 -18.28 -10.19
N ILE A 101 2.99 -18.10 -10.04
CA ILE A 101 3.66 -16.85 -10.39
C ILE A 101 3.56 -16.57 -11.89
N ARG A 102 3.75 -17.58 -12.75
CA ARG A 102 3.60 -17.42 -14.21
C ARG A 102 2.17 -17.07 -14.58
N ALA A 103 1.19 -17.73 -14.00
CA ALA A 103 -0.23 -17.44 -14.22
C ALA A 103 -0.58 -15.98 -13.85
N ILE A 104 0.00 -15.41 -12.79
CA ILE A 104 -0.19 -14.01 -12.43
C ILE A 104 0.44 -13.06 -13.45
N VAL A 105 1.61 -13.39 -13.99
CA VAL A 105 2.23 -12.60 -15.08
C VAL A 105 1.35 -12.63 -16.34
N GLU A 106 0.87 -13.80 -16.75
CA GLU A 106 -0.04 -13.95 -17.89
C GLU A 106 -1.36 -13.19 -17.68
N LEU A 107 -1.92 -13.23 -16.46
CA LEU A 107 -3.11 -12.47 -16.08
C LEU A 107 -2.84 -10.96 -16.17
N ALA A 108 -1.68 -10.50 -15.71
CA ALA A 108 -1.30 -9.10 -15.77
C ALA A 108 -1.17 -8.60 -17.22
N GLU A 109 -0.59 -9.41 -18.09
CA GLU A 109 -0.44 -9.10 -19.53
C GLU A 109 -1.81 -9.02 -20.23
N SER A 110 -2.67 -10.03 -20.02
CA SER A 110 -3.98 -10.12 -20.67
C SER A 110 -4.94 -9.04 -20.22
N THR A 111 -4.91 -8.64 -18.93
CA THR A 111 -5.79 -7.62 -18.35
C THR A 111 -5.19 -6.21 -18.35
N LYS A 112 -3.90 -6.08 -18.71
CA LYS A 112 -3.10 -4.84 -18.61
C LYS A 112 -3.02 -4.29 -17.19
N GLN A 113 -3.23 -5.14 -16.18
CA GLN A 113 -3.02 -4.78 -14.78
C GLN A 113 -1.56 -5.00 -14.41
N ARG A 114 -0.89 -3.93 -13.98
CA ARG A 114 0.57 -3.95 -13.74
C ARG A 114 0.92 -3.62 -12.29
N ARG A 115 0.01 -3.89 -11.35
CA ARG A 115 0.22 -3.64 -9.92
C ARG A 115 0.13 -4.96 -9.18
N PHE A 116 1.11 -5.21 -8.31
CA PHE A 116 1.23 -6.50 -7.64
C PHE A 116 1.26 -6.34 -6.12
N LYS A 117 0.79 -7.35 -5.43
CA LYS A 117 0.89 -7.50 -3.97
C LYS A 117 1.56 -8.81 -3.64
N ILE A 118 2.54 -8.77 -2.73
CA ILE A 118 3.08 -9.96 -2.06
C ILE A 118 2.80 -9.85 -0.56
N HIS A 119 2.41 -10.98 0.01
CA HIS A 119 2.12 -11.12 1.43
C HIS A 119 2.75 -12.42 1.93
N ASP A 120 3.33 -12.41 3.14
CA ASP A 120 3.93 -13.59 3.75
C ASP A 120 2.90 -14.57 4.34
N ASP A 121 1.64 -14.13 4.49
CA ASP A 121 0.58 -14.96 5.02
C ASP A 121 0.24 -16.10 4.05
N GLY A 122 0.32 -17.33 4.55
CA GLY A 122 0.09 -18.53 3.76
C GLY A 122 1.27 -18.98 2.89
N ASN A 123 2.46 -18.42 3.09
CA ASN A 123 3.70 -18.93 2.51
C ASN A 123 4.89 -18.76 3.48
N ASP A 124 5.88 -19.65 3.38
CA ASP A 124 7.08 -19.66 4.23
C ASP A 124 8.34 -19.18 3.50
N PHE A 125 8.19 -18.64 2.29
CA PHE A 125 9.32 -18.21 1.47
C PHE A 125 9.72 -16.77 1.77
N PRO A 126 11.03 -16.47 1.93
CA PRO A 126 11.49 -15.10 1.99
C PRO A 126 11.24 -14.38 0.67
N TYR A 127 11.08 -13.06 0.72
CA TYR A 127 10.73 -12.27 -0.47
C TYR A 127 11.80 -12.25 -1.57
N ASP A 128 13.05 -12.62 -1.28
CA ASP A 128 14.11 -12.83 -2.27
C ASP A 128 14.21 -14.29 -2.78
N HIS A 129 13.17 -15.12 -2.51
CA HIS A 129 13.16 -16.51 -2.99
C HIS A 129 13.01 -16.58 -4.51
N ARG A 130 13.72 -17.55 -5.13
CA ARG A 130 13.77 -17.72 -6.59
C ARG A 130 12.40 -17.89 -7.28
N ASN A 131 11.40 -18.40 -6.55
CA ASN A 131 10.06 -18.57 -7.12
C ASN A 131 9.40 -17.23 -7.51
N TYR A 132 9.79 -16.12 -6.91
CA TYR A 132 9.32 -14.79 -7.30
C TYR A 132 10.05 -14.20 -8.52
N GLU A 133 11.14 -14.80 -8.98
CA GLU A 133 11.98 -14.26 -10.06
C GLU A 133 11.18 -13.85 -11.31
N PRO A 134 10.27 -14.71 -11.86
CA PRO A 134 9.51 -14.33 -13.05
C PRO A 134 8.61 -13.12 -12.84
N LEU A 135 8.08 -12.94 -11.62
CA LEU A 135 7.32 -11.75 -11.28
C LEU A 135 8.20 -10.50 -11.25
N TYR A 136 9.38 -10.59 -10.63
CA TYR A 136 10.30 -9.45 -10.54
C TYR A 136 10.85 -9.04 -11.90
N GLU A 137 11.21 -10.00 -12.75
CA GLU A 137 11.63 -9.74 -14.13
C GLU A 137 10.53 -9.01 -14.92
N TYR A 138 9.31 -9.51 -14.85
CA TYR A 138 8.17 -8.85 -15.49
C TYR A 138 7.89 -7.46 -14.90
N ALA A 139 7.81 -7.36 -13.58
CA ALA A 139 7.53 -6.09 -12.89
C ALA A 139 8.60 -5.03 -13.19
N ASP A 140 9.87 -5.42 -13.26
CA ASP A 140 10.96 -4.53 -13.64
C ASP A 140 10.82 -4.08 -15.11
N SER A 141 10.50 -5.00 -16.02
CA SER A 141 10.36 -4.69 -17.45
C SER A 141 9.29 -3.64 -17.75
N VAL A 142 8.21 -3.59 -16.93
CA VAL A 142 7.07 -2.67 -17.08
C VAL A 142 7.01 -1.58 -16.03
N GLU A 143 8.06 -1.44 -15.20
CA GLU A 143 8.15 -0.47 -14.10
C GLU A 143 6.96 -0.53 -13.12
N ALA A 144 6.55 -1.74 -12.77
CA ALA A 144 5.36 -1.99 -12.00
C ALA A 144 5.48 -1.54 -10.54
N PRO A 145 4.41 -1.01 -9.93
CA PRO A 145 4.29 -0.92 -8.48
C PRO A 145 4.11 -2.31 -7.86
N LEU A 146 4.84 -2.54 -6.77
CA LEU A 146 4.81 -3.79 -6.01
C LEU A 146 4.65 -3.47 -4.52
N LEU A 147 3.45 -3.72 -3.99
CA LEU A 147 3.16 -3.56 -2.57
C LEU A 147 3.53 -4.83 -1.80
N ILE A 148 4.39 -4.67 -0.80
CA ILE A 148 4.88 -5.77 0.04
C ILE A 148 4.34 -5.61 1.46
N HIS A 149 3.74 -6.68 2.00
CA HIS A 149 3.46 -6.75 3.43
C HIS A 149 4.76 -6.88 4.21
N THR A 150 5.04 -5.96 5.15
CA THR A 150 6.31 -6.00 5.88
C THR A 150 6.15 -5.81 7.39
N TYR A 151 6.92 -6.59 8.14
CA TYR A 151 7.11 -6.46 9.57
C TYR A 151 8.60 -6.57 9.88
N GLY A 152 9.29 -5.43 9.93
CA GLY A 152 10.70 -5.32 10.32
C GLY A 152 11.72 -5.95 9.37
N ARG A 153 12.92 -6.17 9.90
CA ARG A 153 14.13 -6.60 9.17
C ARG A 153 13.95 -7.88 8.36
N LYS A 154 13.16 -8.83 8.88
CA LYS A 154 12.92 -10.12 8.23
C LYS A 154 12.38 -9.92 6.79
N HIS A 155 11.53 -8.93 6.60
CA HIS A 155 10.89 -8.65 5.32
C HIS A 155 11.63 -7.58 4.50
N VAL A 156 12.15 -6.55 5.18
CA VAL A 156 12.78 -5.42 4.48
C VAL A 156 14.13 -5.80 3.86
N ARG A 157 14.97 -6.57 4.56
CA ARG A 157 16.30 -6.95 4.03
C ARG A 157 16.25 -7.77 2.74
N PRO A 158 15.39 -8.80 2.59
CA PRO A 158 15.20 -9.47 1.31
C PRO A 158 14.77 -8.50 0.21
N MET A 159 13.85 -7.56 0.51
CA MET A 159 13.40 -6.57 -0.47
C MET A 159 14.47 -5.56 -0.89
N MET A 160 15.44 -5.25 -0.03
CA MET A 160 16.60 -4.44 -0.44
C MET A 160 17.44 -5.14 -1.53
N LYS A 161 17.64 -6.46 -1.44
CA LYS A 161 18.33 -7.23 -2.49
C LYS A 161 17.53 -7.25 -3.79
N VAL A 162 16.20 -7.38 -3.70
CA VAL A 162 15.30 -7.30 -4.87
C VAL A 162 15.40 -5.91 -5.50
N ALA A 163 15.34 -4.85 -4.70
CA ALA A 163 15.45 -3.47 -5.17
C ALA A 163 16.77 -3.17 -5.92
N GLU A 164 17.87 -3.78 -5.46
CA GLU A 164 19.19 -3.66 -6.11
C GLU A 164 19.22 -4.37 -7.48
N ARG A 165 18.64 -5.58 -7.58
CA ARG A 165 18.61 -6.39 -8.78
C ARG A 165 17.60 -5.91 -9.82
N PHE A 166 16.49 -5.31 -9.36
CA PHE A 166 15.35 -4.89 -10.17
C PHE A 166 15.04 -3.41 -9.91
N PRO A 167 15.88 -2.49 -10.40
CA PRO A 167 15.84 -1.07 -9.99
C PRO A 167 14.66 -0.28 -10.56
N ARG A 168 13.92 -0.83 -11.54
CA ARG A 168 12.74 -0.16 -12.11
C ARG A 168 11.42 -0.52 -11.42
N ILE A 169 11.39 -1.59 -10.61
CA ILE A 169 10.22 -1.90 -9.79
C ILE A 169 10.02 -0.78 -8.78
N ARG A 170 8.81 -0.28 -8.65
CA ARG A 170 8.44 0.68 -7.60
C ARG A 170 7.94 -0.09 -6.38
N ILE A 171 8.82 -0.34 -5.41
CA ILE A 171 8.59 -1.19 -4.25
C ILE A 171 7.99 -0.36 -3.11
N LEU A 172 6.77 -0.69 -2.68
CA LEU A 172 6.10 -0.09 -1.54
C LEU A 172 6.21 -1.06 -0.35
N LEU A 173 6.96 -0.66 0.68
CA LEU A 173 7.03 -1.40 1.93
C LEU A 173 5.84 -1.02 2.81
N GLY A 174 4.83 -1.89 2.86
CA GLY A 174 3.62 -1.71 3.66
C GLY A 174 3.92 -1.77 5.15
N HIS A 175 3.15 -1.05 5.97
CA HIS A 175 3.30 -0.97 7.42
C HIS A 175 4.67 -0.47 7.89
N ALA A 176 5.22 0.51 7.16
CA ALA A 176 6.57 0.98 7.38
C ALA A 176 6.79 1.51 8.81
N GLY A 177 7.79 0.95 9.48
CA GLY A 177 8.22 1.39 10.81
C GLY A 177 7.41 0.85 11.99
N ILE A 178 6.50 -0.11 11.77
CA ILE A 178 5.75 -0.74 12.87
C ILE A 178 6.68 -1.38 13.91
N ILE A 179 7.74 -2.02 13.44
CA ILE A 179 8.90 -2.48 14.21
C ILE A 179 10.17 -2.23 13.40
N ASP A 180 11.34 -2.16 14.04
CA ASP A 180 12.63 -1.96 13.35
C ASP A 180 12.61 -0.78 12.37
N GLU A 181 12.10 0.39 12.76
CA GLU A 181 11.93 1.55 11.86
C GLU A 181 13.22 1.99 11.15
N ASP A 182 14.38 1.73 11.77
CA ASP A 182 15.70 2.05 11.23
C ASP A 182 15.99 1.35 9.90
N VAL A 183 15.57 0.09 9.75
CA VAL A 183 15.79 -0.67 8.49
C VAL A 183 14.97 -0.13 7.32
N TYR A 184 13.78 0.41 7.58
CA TYR A 184 12.98 1.08 6.54
C TYR A 184 13.66 2.35 6.04
N GLY A 185 14.17 3.15 6.98
CA GLY A 185 14.96 4.34 6.64
C GLY A 185 16.26 3.99 5.89
N GLU A 186 16.94 2.91 6.28
CA GLU A 186 18.11 2.39 5.57
C GLU A 186 17.73 2.00 4.13
N ALA A 187 16.68 1.21 3.97
CA ALA A 187 16.21 0.75 2.67
C ALA A 187 15.88 1.91 1.72
N ALA A 188 15.10 2.88 2.20
CA ALA A 188 14.70 4.03 1.40
C ALA A 188 15.88 4.95 1.04
N ARG A 189 16.92 5.08 1.89
CA ARG A 189 18.11 5.86 1.55
C ARG A 189 18.99 5.17 0.50
N LYS A 190 19.13 3.84 0.58
CA LYS A 190 19.99 3.06 -0.32
C LYS A 190 19.38 2.83 -1.70
N HIS A 191 18.06 2.67 -1.76
CA HIS A 191 17.34 2.28 -2.98
C HIS A 191 16.27 3.32 -3.34
N LEU A 192 16.46 4.03 -4.45
CA LEU A 192 15.57 5.11 -4.89
C LEU A 192 14.18 4.60 -5.33
N ASN A 193 14.06 3.32 -5.62
CA ASN A 193 12.84 2.64 -6.02
C ASN A 193 12.06 2.05 -4.82
N ILE A 194 12.50 2.28 -3.57
CA ILE A 194 11.79 1.89 -2.36
C ILE A 194 10.99 3.08 -1.80
N TYR A 195 9.72 2.82 -1.51
CA TYR A 195 8.76 3.73 -0.90
C TYR A 195 8.23 3.15 0.41
N LEU A 196 7.86 4.01 1.36
CA LEU A 196 7.38 3.65 2.69
C LEU A 196 5.88 3.93 2.79
N GLU A 197 5.07 2.89 2.94
CA GLU A 197 3.63 3.03 3.08
C GLU A 197 3.25 2.97 4.57
N THR A 198 2.39 3.88 5.02
CA THR A 198 2.26 4.25 6.44
C THR A 198 1.12 3.59 7.20
N CYS A 199 0.23 2.82 6.57
CA CYS A 199 -0.85 2.18 7.32
C CYS A 199 -0.28 1.25 8.40
N CYS A 200 -0.84 1.27 9.60
CA CYS A 200 -0.22 0.59 10.72
C CYS A 200 -1.21 0.40 11.88
N SER A 201 -1.25 -0.80 12.43
CA SER A 201 -2.02 -1.11 13.65
C SER A 201 -1.35 -0.59 14.93
N LEU A 202 -0.02 -0.47 14.93
CA LEU A 202 0.76 0.12 16.02
C LEU A 202 1.26 1.50 15.59
N ALA A 203 0.59 2.53 16.08
CA ALA A 203 0.91 3.92 15.74
C ALA A 203 1.81 4.53 16.84
N TRP A 204 3.10 4.47 16.66
CA TRP A 204 4.04 5.19 17.51
C TRP A 204 3.90 6.71 17.33
N TYR A 205 3.93 7.45 18.43
CA TYR A 205 3.94 8.91 18.35
C TYR A 205 5.15 9.41 17.54
N GLY A 206 4.89 10.25 16.54
CA GLY A 206 5.92 10.84 15.70
C GLY A 206 6.52 9.86 14.66
N LEU A 207 5.88 8.71 14.38
CA LEU A 207 6.38 7.76 13.37
C LEU A 207 6.42 8.39 11.98
N ILE A 208 5.38 9.10 11.55
CA ILE A 208 5.31 9.72 10.22
C ILE A 208 6.47 10.71 10.04
N GLU A 209 6.72 11.56 11.04
CA GLU A 209 7.83 12.52 11.02
C GLU A 209 9.20 11.81 10.96
N ARG A 210 9.35 10.67 11.64
CA ARG A 210 10.60 9.89 11.58
C ARG A 210 10.80 9.28 10.20
N LEU A 211 9.77 8.70 9.60
CA LEU A 211 9.84 8.16 8.24
C LEU A 211 10.21 9.26 7.23
N VAL A 212 9.60 10.44 7.34
CA VAL A 212 9.92 11.59 6.49
C VAL A 212 11.38 12.06 6.69
N ARG A 213 11.87 12.13 7.93
CA ARG A 213 13.28 12.47 8.16
C ARG A 213 14.25 11.46 7.57
N MET A 214 13.90 10.17 7.57
CA MET A 214 14.76 9.10 7.08
C MET A 214 14.74 8.95 5.57
N ALA A 215 13.58 9.10 4.94
CA ALA A 215 13.37 8.79 3.52
C ALA A 215 13.13 10.03 2.65
N GLY A 216 12.76 11.16 3.24
CA GLY A 216 12.19 12.31 2.54
C GLY A 216 10.69 12.14 2.27
N ALA A 217 9.94 13.24 2.31
CA ALA A 217 8.49 13.23 2.11
C ALA A 217 8.06 12.67 0.76
N ASP A 218 8.90 12.79 -0.28
CA ASP A 218 8.63 12.29 -1.63
C ASP A 218 8.56 10.75 -1.75
N ARG A 219 8.92 10.02 -0.67
CA ARG A 219 8.93 8.56 -0.66
C ARG A 219 8.07 7.93 0.42
N VAL A 220 7.22 8.73 1.07
CA VAL A 220 6.26 8.27 2.05
C VAL A 220 4.86 8.33 1.45
N LEU A 221 4.09 7.23 1.54
CA LEU A 221 2.75 7.12 1.00
C LEU A 221 1.74 6.82 2.10
N PHE A 222 0.57 7.41 1.96
CA PHE A 222 -0.60 7.13 2.80
C PHE A 222 -1.30 5.84 2.35
N GLY A 223 -1.75 5.04 3.31
CA GLY A 223 -2.65 3.92 3.14
C GLY A 223 -3.52 3.73 4.37
N THR A 224 -4.59 2.98 4.24
CA THR A 224 -5.56 2.78 5.33
C THR A 224 -5.53 1.39 5.93
N ASP A 225 -5.16 0.37 5.17
CA ASP A 225 -5.36 -1.04 5.51
C ASP A 225 -6.84 -1.40 5.77
N MET A 226 -7.77 -0.62 5.18
CA MET A 226 -9.19 -1.01 5.20
C MET A 226 -9.36 -2.43 4.64
N PRO A 227 -10.28 -3.22 5.16
CA PRO A 227 -11.27 -2.95 6.21
C PRO A 227 -10.77 -3.22 7.64
N PHE A 228 -9.50 -3.52 7.84
CA PHE A 228 -8.94 -3.87 9.14
C PHE A 228 -8.82 -2.68 10.08
N MET A 229 -8.59 -1.50 9.54
CA MET A 229 -8.45 -0.26 10.28
C MET A 229 -9.40 0.81 9.77
N SER A 230 -9.73 1.77 10.67
CA SER A 230 -10.51 2.94 10.30
C SER A 230 -9.69 3.88 9.42
N PRO A 231 -10.20 4.29 8.26
CA PRO A 231 -9.54 5.28 7.42
C PRO A 231 -9.40 6.63 8.13
N ASP A 232 -10.35 6.99 9.02
CA ASP A 232 -10.28 8.22 9.83
C ASP A 232 -9.04 8.21 10.75
N GLN A 233 -8.76 7.06 11.37
CA GLN A 233 -7.56 6.91 12.22
C GLN A 233 -6.29 7.06 11.41
N GLN A 234 -6.21 6.41 10.26
CA GLN A 234 -4.99 6.40 9.46
C GLN A 234 -4.72 7.78 8.83
N ILE A 235 -5.73 8.45 8.30
CA ILE A 235 -5.55 9.79 7.76
C ILE A 235 -5.21 10.82 8.87
N GLY A 236 -5.82 10.69 10.03
CA GLY A 236 -5.53 11.54 11.19
C GLY A 236 -4.05 11.54 11.58
N ARG A 237 -3.36 10.41 11.44
CA ARG A 237 -1.91 10.32 11.70
C ARG A 237 -1.10 11.27 10.80
N VAL A 238 -1.51 11.47 9.55
CA VAL A 238 -0.86 12.42 8.62
C VAL A 238 -1.31 13.85 8.92
N LEU A 239 -2.62 14.08 9.15
CA LEU A 239 -3.16 15.41 9.40
C LEU A 239 -2.53 16.06 10.64
N PHE A 240 -2.32 15.29 11.71
CA PHE A 240 -1.75 15.77 12.97
C PHE A 240 -0.23 15.62 13.06
N ALA A 241 0.45 15.09 12.03
CA ALA A 241 1.90 15.04 11.99
C ALA A 241 2.48 16.47 11.95
N ARG A 242 3.63 16.64 12.59
CA ARG A 242 4.38 17.91 12.61
C ARG A 242 5.21 18.06 11.34
N LEU A 243 4.50 18.20 10.21
CA LEU A 243 5.03 18.34 8.86
C LEU A 243 4.44 19.61 8.22
N SER A 244 5.11 20.13 7.20
CA SER A 244 4.54 21.18 6.37
C SER A 244 3.34 20.69 5.56
N ASP A 245 2.47 21.60 5.14
CA ASP A 245 1.32 21.29 4.28
C ASP A 245 1.76 20.64 2.97
N GLU A 246 2.91 21.06 2.41
CA GLU A 246 3.47 20.45 1.21
C GLU A 246 3.85 18.98 1.42
N GLU A 247 4.52 18.67 2.54
CA GLU A 247 4.87 17.28 2.88
C GLU A 247 3.61 16.42 3.11
N LYS A 248 2.58 16.96 3.77
CA LYS A 248 1.30 16.28 3.96
C LYS A 248 0.62 15.99 2.63
N ARG A 249 0.58 16.93 1.67
CA ARG A 249 0.03 16.72 0.33
C ARG A 249 0.76 15.61 -0.43
N LYS A 250 2.10 15.59 -0.36
CA LYS A 250 2.91 14.53 -0.96
C LYS A 250 2.51 13.17 -0.41
N ILE A 251 2.44 13.03 0.91
CA ILE A 251 2.11 11.76 1.59
C ILE A 251 0.68 11.33 1.30
N LEU A 252 -0.29 12.25 1.42
CA LEU A 252 -1.71 11.94 1.26
C LEU A 252 -2.09 11.47 -0.15
N GLY A 253 -1.41 11.97 -1.19
CA GLY A 253 -1.85 11.59 -2.52
C GLY A 253 -0.86 11.82 -3.67
N LEU A 254 -0.07 12.89 -3.66
CA LEU A 254 0.78 13.23 -4.81
C LEU A 254 1.83 12.15 -5.11
N ASN A 255 2.42 11.55 -4.08
CA ASN A 255 3.35 10.44 -4.26
C ASN A 255 2.65 9.21 -4.83
N ALA A 256 1.47 8.85 -4.29
CA ALA A 256 0.71 7.73 -4.80
C ALA A 256 0.27 7.95 -6.25
N ALA A 257 -0.14 9.16 -6.63
CA ALA A 257 -0.46 9.51 -8.01
C ALA A 257 0.72 9.29 -8.96
N ARG A 258 1.95 9.65 -8.53
CA ARG A 258 3.18 9.45 -9.30
C ARG A 258 3.62 7.98 -9.36
N VAL A 259 3.48 7.26 -8.26
CA VAL A 259 4.02 5.90 -8.10
C VAL A 259 3.07 4.83 -8.64
N LEU A 260 1.75 5.03 -8.51
CA LEU A 260 0.71 4.04 -8.82
C LEU A 260 -0.07 4.36 -10.10
N GLY A 261 0.00 5.58 -10.56
CA GLY A 261 -0.78 6.18 -11.65
C GLY A 261 -0.61 5.64 -13.03
#